data_7fffad7c2e0e984b068ebfbbbc8f3ef4
#
_entry.id   7fffad7c2e0e984b068ebfbbbc8f3ef4
#
_cell.length_a   1.000
_cell.length_b   1.000
_cell.length_c   1.000
_cell.angle_alpha   90.00
_cell.angle_beta   90.00
_cell.angle_gamma   90.00
#
_symmetry.space_group_name_H-M   'P 1'
#
loop_
_entity.id
_entity.type
_entity.pdbx_description
1 polymer ?
#
loop_
_entity_poly.entity_id
_entity_poly.type
_entity_poly.pdbx_seq_one_letter_code
_entity_poly.pdbx_strand_id
1 'polypeptide(L)'
;SSSSGFPTDSKIYGGLGWLAGPVLVFGRGRYALDRRRTPLADDGIINTIGVDLPDTEISVKDVFGLDTDMTVPAFKKRTEYVPEIDPSYCFDHDTTIAILASFAHSRKLMVQGYHGTGKSTHIEQVAARLNWPLIRVNLDSHISRIDLIGKDAIVLKDGKQITEFREGILPWAIQHPVALVFDEYDAGRPDVMFVIQRVLEADGKMTLLDQNKVIHTHGGFRLFATANTVGLGDTTGLYHGTQQINQAQMDRWNLVATLNYLPHEKEVEIVLSKAPSYNNKAGKETVSSMVRVADLSRAGFMAGDISTVMSPRTVITWAENSVIFGDVAVGYRMTFLNKCDELERSTVAEYYQRCFGEELPEYKTVASTAA
;
A
#
# COMPACT_ATOMS: atom_id res chain seq x y z
N SER A 1 -8.53 -3.69 67.41
CA SER A 1 -7.38 -4.57 67.70
C SER A 1 -6.78 -5.13 66.42
N SER A 2 -5.52 -4.81 66.23
CA SER A 2 -4.44 -5.49 65.48
C SER A 2 -4.61 -5.65 63.96
N SER A 3 -4.00 -4.89 63.03
CA SER A 3 -2.57 -4.65 62.71
C SER A 3 -1.75 -5.91 62.44
N SER A 4 -1.32 -6.07 61.18
CA SER A 4 -0.03 -6.60 60.71
C SER A 4 -0.10 -6.67 59.17
N GLY A 5 0.67 -6.04 58.30
CA GLY A 5 2.10 -5.90 58.41
C GLY A 5 2.72 -6.73 57.27
N PHE A 6 2.96 -6.10 56.07
CA PHE A 6 3.75 -6.74 55.01
C PHE A 6 5.23 -6.45 55.26
N PRO A 7 6.15 -7.40 55.08
CA PRO A 7 7.56 -7.12 54.93
C PRO A 7 7.94 -7.02 53.43
N THR A 8 8.62 -5.92 53.12
CA THR A 8 9.53 -5.78 52.00
C THR A 8 10.75 -6.65 52.18
N ASP A 9 11.11 -7.43 51.17
CA ASP A 9 12.51 -7.77 50.99
C ASP A 9 12.86 -7.90 49.50
N SER A 10 13.83 -7.08 49.14
CA SER A 10 14.53 -7.05 47.88
C SER A 10 15.60 -8.13 47.86
N LYS A 11 15.78 -8.86 46.75
CA LYS A 11 17.12 -9.11 46.17
C LYS A 11 17.10 -10.03 44.96
N ILE A 12 17.69 -9.50 43.87
CA ILE A 12 18.62 -10.08 42.92
C ILE A 12 18.10 -11.23 42.02
N TYR A 13 17.90 -10.92 40.70
CA TYR A 13 18.52 -11.69 39.63
C TYR A 13 18.93 -10.75 38.49
N GLY A 14 20.18 -10.92 38.09
CA GLY A 14 20.89 -10.11 37.13
C GLY A 14 20.48 -10.35 35.69
N GLY A 15 20.83 -9.38 34.94
CA GLY A 15 20.90 -9.11 33.54
C GLY A 15 20.71 -10.25 32.54
N LEU A 16 19.79 -10.02 31.63
CA LEU A 16 19.92 -10.36 30.22
C LEU A 16 19.24 -9.22 29.47
N GLY A 17 20.08 -8.38 28.87
CA GLY A 17 19.64 -7.29 28.01
C GLY A 17 18.95 -7.84 26.78
N TRP A 18 17.66 -7.63 26.69
CA TRP A 18 16.92 -7.75 25.44
C TRP A 18 17.16 -6.47 24.65
N LEU A 19 18.01 -6.58 23.64
CA LEU A 19 18.08 -5.63 22.55
C LEU A 19 16.71 -5.66 21.86
N ALA A 20 15.90 -4.64 22.16
CA ALA A 20 14.70 -4.37 21.43
C ALA A 20 15.10 -3.88 20.03
N GLY A 21 15.20 -4.81 19.09
CA GLY A 21 15.14 -4.49 17.68
C GLY A 21 13.76 -3.92 17.36
N PRO A 22 13.63 -3.05 16.36
CA PRO A 22 12.34 -2.49 16.00
C PRO A 22 11.40 -3.61 15.55
N VAL A 23 10.36 -3.87 16.36
CA VAL A 23 9.24 -4.71 15.96
C VAL A 23 8.55 -3.99 14.83
N LEU A 24 8.79 -4.44 13.60
CA LEU A 24 7.99 -4.06 12.43
C LEU A 24 6.58 -4.63 12.63
N VAL A 25 5.71 -3.83 13.22
CA VAL A 25 4.28 -4.11 13.26
C VAL A 25 3.74 -3.92 11.85
N PHE A 26 3.63 -5.01 11.10
CA PHE A 26 2.81 -5.07 9.90
C PHE A 26 1.34 -4.98 10.33
N GLY A 27 0.84 -3.74 10.45
CA GLY A 27 -0.56 -3.46 10.70
C GLY A 27 -1.14 -2.77 9.48
N ARG A 28 -2.17 -3.36 8.90
CA ARG A 28 -3.19 -2.80 8.02
C ARG A 28 -3.05 -1.29 7.79
N GLY A 29 -2.85 -0.91 6.52
CA GLY A 29 -2.97 0.44 5.94
C GLY A 29 -3.06 1.61 6.90
N ARG A 30 -1.98 2.02 7.54
CA ARG A 30 -1.92 3.28 8.26
C ARG A 30 -1.43 4.36 7.33
N TYR A 31 -2.31 4.77 6.45
CA TYR A 31 -2.28 6.11 5.88
C TYR A 31 -3.63 6.82 6.07
N ALA A 32 -4.41 6.45 7.06
CA ALA A 32 -5.11 7.46 7.81
C ALA A 32 -3.99 8.31 8.41
N LEU A 33 -3.98 9.60 8.16
CA LEU A 33 -3.15 10.58 8.86
C LEU A 33 -2.97 10.07 10.30
N ASP A 34 -1.77 9.54 10.61
CA ASP A 34 -1.45 9.20 11.99
C ASP A 34 -1.53 10.53 12.75
N ARG A 35 -2.65 10.76 13.42
CA ARG A 35 -2.92 11.99 14.17
C ARG A 35 -1.86 12.26 15.23
N ARG A 36 -0.90 11.33 15.41
CA ARG A 36 0.26 11.46 16.31
C ARG A 36 1.56 11.81 15.60
N ARG A 37 1.60 11.81 14.23
CA ARG A 37 2.81 12.13 13.46
C ARG A 37 2.65 13.20 12.39
N THR A 38 1.48 13.80 12.23
CA THR A 38 1.38 15.11 11.66
C THR A 38 1.65 16.09 12.81
N PRO A 39 2.79 16.77 12.85
CA PRO A 39 2.89 17.94 13.69
C PRO A 39 1.92 18.94 13.05
N LEU A 40 0.67 18.92 13.51
CA LEU A 40 -0.12 20.13 13.43
C LEU A 40 0.68 21.10 14.29
N ALA A 41 1.36 22.06 13.68
CA ALA A 41 1.77 23.25 14.39
C ALA A 41 0.53 23.73 15.16
N ASP A 42 0.70 24.35 16.31
CA ASP A 42 -0.38 24.84 17.18
C ASP A 42 -1.42 25.71 16.45
N ASP A 43 -1.14 26.11 15.21
CA ASP A 43 -1.97 26.89 14.29
C ASP A 43 -2.69 26.07 13.20
N GLY A 44 -2.55 24.74 13.20
CA GLY A 44 -3.26 23.86 12.26
C GLY A 44 -2.73 23.83 10.82
N ILE A 45 -1.55 24.41 10.59
CA ILE A 45 -0.90 24.42 9.27
C ILE A 45 -0.01 23.16 9.17
N ILE A 46 -0.23 22.36 8.13
CA ILE A 46 0.68 21.28 7.75
C ILE A 46 2.01 21.94 7.38
N ASN A 47 3.12 21.51 8.02
CA ASN A 47 4.45 22.04 7.75
C ASN A 47 4.76 21.98 6.25
N THR A 48 5.51 22.99 5.78
CA THR A 48 5.95 23.06 4.39
C THR A 48 6.68 21.79 4.00
N ILE A 49 6.38 21.26 2.83
CA ILE A 49 7.02 20.05 2.25
C ILE A 49 8.56 20.19 2.19
N GLY A 50 9.06 21.42 2.25
CA GLY A 50 10.49 21.71 2.30
C GLY A 50 11.21 21.62 0.96
N VAL A 51 10.48 21.48 -0.12
CA VAL A 51 10.88 21.60 -1.53
C VAL A 51 9.79 22.36 -2.29
N ASP A 52 10.13 22.89 -3.47
CA ASP A 52 9.20 23.65 -4.32
C ASP A 52 9.09 23.00 -5.70
N LEU A 53 9.89 23.41 -6.67
CA LEU A 53 9.93 22.77 -7.98
C LEU A 53 11.10 21.78 -8.09
N PRO A 54 10.96 20.74 -8.93
CA PRO A 54 12.07 19.84 -9.22
C PRO A 54 13.31 20.63 -9.64
N ASP A 55 14.46 20.31 -9.06
CA ASP A 55 15.71 21.06 -9.18
C ASP A 55 16.86 20.22 -9.77
N THR A 56 16.55 19.03 -10.25
CA THR A 56 17.48 18.14 -10.95
C THR A 56 16.74 17.26 -11.95
N GLU A 57 17.52 16.61 -12.82
CA GLU A 57 17.06 15.54 -13.70
C GLU A 57 17.87 14.29 -13.46
N ILE A 58 17.25 13.13 -13.63
CA ILE A 58 17.89 11.82 -13.52
C ILE A 58 17.71 11.02 -14.80
N SER A 59 18.71 10.19 -15.14
CA SER A 59 18.64 9.21 -16.21
C SER A 59 17.79 8.01 -15.76
N VAL A 60 16.78 7.66 -16.53
CA VAL A 60 15.93 6.50 -16.25
C VAL A 60 16.75 5.20 -16.38
N LYS A 61 17.66 5.13 -17.33
CA LYS A 61 18.56 3.98 -17.52
C LYS A 61 19.41 3.73 -16.27
N ASP A 62 20.02 4.75 -15.72
CA ASP A 62 20.97 4.62 -14.60
C ASP A 62 20.27 4.29 -13.28
N VAL A 63 19.06 4.81 -13.06
CA VAL A 63 18.34 4.69 -11.78
C VAL A 63 17.40 3.50 -11.75
N PHE A 64 16.75 3.18 -12.89
CA PHE A 64 15.75 2.11 -12.97
C PHE A 64 16.21 0.90 -13.78
N GLY A 65 17.37 0.98 -14.45
CA GLY A 65 17.90 -0.10 -15.29
C GLY A 65 17.10 -0.35 -16.58
N LEU A 66 16.25 0.60 -16.98
CA LEU A 66 15.43 0.50 -18.18
C LEU A 66 16.21 1.00 -19.40
N ASP A 67 16.13 0.28 -20.52
CA ASP A 67 16.86 0.65 -21.74
C ASP A 67 16.13 1.77 -22.49
N THR A 68 16.33 2.99 -22.02
CA THR A 68 15.76 4.22 -22.57
C THR A 68 16.69 5.40 -22.30
N ASP A 69 16.73 6.37 -23.21
CA ASP A 69 17.46 7.64 -23.05
C ASP A 69 16.62 8.71 -22.31
N MET A 70 15.47 8.32 -21.75
CA MET A 70 14.58 9.23 -21.06
C MET A 70 15.26 9.82 -19.82
N THR A 71 15.13 11.14 -19.64
CA THR A 71 15.42 11.83 -18.39
C THR A 71 14.14 12.34 -17.76
N VAL A 72 14.09 12.40 -16.44
CA VAL A 72 12.91 12.82 -15.68
C VAL A 72 13.28 13.79 -14.57
N PRO A 73 12.43 14.79 -14.30
CA PRO A 73 12.65 15.72 -13.20
C PRO A 73 12.62 15.00 -11.85
N ALA A 74 13.46 15.46 -10.94
CA ALA A 74 13.59 14.92 -9.59
C ALA A 74 13.95 16.04 -8.60
N PHE A 75 13.94 15.71 -7.31
CA PHE A 75 14.43 16.61 -6.27
C PHE A 75 15.80 16.13 -5.75
N LYS A 76 16.75 17.06 -5.57
CA LYS A 76 18.02 16.77 -4.89
C LYS A 76 17.80 16.47 -3.41
N LYS A 77 16.90 17.22 -2.79
CA LYS A 77 16.61 17.11 -1.36
C LYS A 77 15.57 16.03 -1.11
N ARG A 78 15.91 15.08 -0.23
CA ARG A 78 14.96 14.13 0.32
C ARG A 78 14.26 14.75 1.53
N THR A 79 12.93 14.71 1.54
CA THR A 79 12.10 15.19 2.66
C THR A 79 11.49 14.01 3.42
N GLU A 80 10.87 14.27 4.56
CA GLU A 80 10.20 13.24 5.37
C GLU A 80 9.00 12.56 4.68
N TYR A 81 8.44 13.22 3.64
CA TYR A 81 7.33 12.71 2.85
C TYR A 81 7.77 11.79 1.69
N VAL A 82 9.06 11.63 1.48
CA VAL A 82 9.58 10.74 0.42
C VAL A 82 9.58 9.30 0.94
N PRO A 83 8.95 8.35 0.23
CA PRO A 83 8.92 6.95 0.65
C PRO A 83 10.31 6.33 0.76
N GLU A 84 10.48 5.33 1.62
CA GLU A 84 11.74 4.59 1.73
C GLU A 84 12.03 3.77 0.47
N ILE A 85 13.30 3.75 0.07
CA ILE A 85 13.75 2.95 -1.07
C ILE A 85 13.88 1.49 -0.67
N ASP A 86 13.17 0.60 -1.36
CA ASP A 86 13.43 -0.83 -1.33
C ASP A 86 14.46 -1.21 -2.41
N PRO A 87 15.69 -1.56 -2.04
CA PRO A 87 16.72 -1.90 -3.02
C PRO A 87 16.44 -3.20 -3.78
N SER A 88 15.56 -4.06 -3.24
CA SER A 88 15.15 -5.33 -3.87
C SER A 88 13.92 -5.19 -4.76
N TYR A 89 13.39 -3.97 -4.92
CA TYR A 89 12.18 -3.75 -5.71
C TYR A 89 12.41 -4.02 -7.20
N CYS A 90 11.56 -4.86 -7.78
CA CYS A 90 11.60 -5.22 -9.19
C CYS A 90 10.61 -4.36 -9.98
N PHE A 91 11.12 -3.59 -10.93
CA PHE A 91 10.30 -2.70 -11.74
C PHE A 91 9.73 -3.41 -12.96
N ASP A 92 8.41 -3.28 -13.18
CA ASP A 92 7.77 -3.60 -14.45
C ASP A 92 8.06 -2.48 -15.46
N HIS A 93 8.51 -2.85 -16.66
CA HIS A 93 8.97 -1.89 -17.66
C HIS A 93 7.88 -0.87 -18.02
N ASP A 94 6.75 -1.34 -18.51
CA ASP A 94 5.71 -0.48 -19.09
C ASP A 94 5.03 0.39 -18.03
N THR A 95 4.73 -0.18 -16.86
CA THR A 95 4.17 0.56 -15.74
C THR A 95 5.14 1.63 -15.24
N THR A 96 6.44 1.32 -15.17
CA THR A 96 7.46 2.28 -14.73
C THR A 96 7.57 3.44 -15.71
N ILE A 97 7.62 3.17 -17.02
CA ILE A 97 7.66 4.22 -18.05
C ILE A 97 6.40 5.11 -17.97
N ALA A 98 5.21 4.53 -17.77
CA ALA A 98 3.98 5.30 -17.61
C ALA A 98 4.00 6.22 -16.38
N ILE A 99 4.52 5.71 -15.24
CA ILE A 99 4.67 6.51 -14.01
C ILE A 99 5.70 7.63 -14.22
N LEU A 100 6.84 7.34 -14.81
CA LEU A 100 7.89 8.32 -15.10
C LEU A 100 7.39 9.41 -16.07
N ALA A 101 6.64 9.03 -17.11
CA ALA A 101 5.99 9.97 -18.02
C ALA A 101 4.99 10.89 -17.27
N SER A 102 4.30 10.35 -16.26
CA SER A 102 3.40 11.13 -15.41
C SER A 102 4.16 12.15 -14.57
N PHE A 103 5.31 11.78 -14.01
CA PHE A 103 6.18 12.72 -13.29
C PHE A 103 6.76 13.79 -14.23
N ALA A 104 7.23 13.42 -15.41
CA ALA A 104 7.85 14.33 -16.36
C ALA A 104 6.84 15.33 -16.97
N HIS A 105 5.65 14.87 -17.33
CA HIS A 105 4.68 15.63 -18.13
C HIS A 105 3.38 15.96 -17.39
N SER A 106 3.32 15.84 -16.07
CA SER A 106 2.12 16.09 -15.25
C SER A 106 0.88 15.32 -15.74
N ARG A 107 1.08 14.09 -16.28
CA ARG A 107 -0.03 13.25 -16.70
C ARG A 107 -0.69 12.59 -15.49
N LYS A 108 -1.99 12.47 -15.50
CA LYS A 108 -2.78 11.78 -14.50
C LYS A 108 -2.84 10.32 -14.88
N LEU A 109 -2.30 9.45 -14.01
CA LEU A 109 -2.15 8.02 -14.29
C LEU A 109 -2.95 7.19 -13.32
N MET A 110 -3.71 6.24 -13.85
CA MET A 110 -4.30 5.14 -13.10
C MET A 110 -3.50 3.85 -13.35
N VAL A 111 -3.10 3.19 -12.28
CA VAL A 111 -2.50 1.84 -12.34
C VAL A 111 -3.55 0.83 -11.90
N GLN A 112 -3.97 -0.01 -12.83
CA GLN A 112 -4.94 -1.07 -12.59
C GLN A 112 -4.26 -2.45 -12.51
N GLY A 113 -4.92 -3.43 -11.93
CA GLY A 113 -4.43 -4.81 -11.86
C GLY A 113 -4.96 -5.54 -10.64
N TYR A 114 -4.73 -6.83 -10.57
CA TYR A 114 -5.22 -7.68 -9.48
C TYR A 114 -4.75 -7.21 -8.10
N HIS A 115 -5.49 -7.64 -7.07
CA HIS A 115 -5.13 -7.33 -5.69
C HIS A 115 -3.73 -7.88 -5.36
N GLY A 116 -2.92 -7.06 -4.67
CA GLY A 116 -1.59 -7.48 -4.20
C GLY A 116 -0.48 -7.52 -5.27
N THR A 117 -0.71 -7.02 -6.48
CA THR A 117 0.33 -6.89 -7.52
C THR A 117 1.36 -5.79 -7.24
N GLY A 118 1.16 -4.98 -6.19
CA GLY A 118 2.11 -3.94 -5.82
C GLY A 118 1.88 -2.57 -6.48
N LYS A 119 0.69 -2.30 -7.02
CA LYS A 119 0.35 -1.05 -7.73
C LYS A 119 0.80 0.22 -7.00
N SER A 120 0.37 0.38 -5.77
CA SER A 120 0.72 1.55 -4.96
C SER A 120 2.20 1.58 -4.60
N THR A 121 2.77 0.42 -4.26
CA THR A 121 4.20 0.28 -3.98
C THR A 121 5.05 0.64 -5.19
N HIS A 122 4.58 0.33 -6.42
CA HIS A 122 5.28 0.70 -7.65
C HIS A 122 5.40 2.21 -7.80
N ILE A 123 4.30 2.93 -7.58
CA ILE A 123 4.30 4.41 -7.60
C ILE A 123 5.21 4.95 -6.50
N GLU A 124 5.13 4.41 -5.28
CA GLU A 124 5.99 4.79 -4.15
C GLU A 124 7.48 4.58 -4.45
N GLN A 125 7.85 3.44 -5.04
CA GLN A 125 9.24 3.12 -5.34
C GLN A 125 9.82 3.97 -6.48
N VAL A 126 8.99 4.40 -7.43
CA VAL A 126 9.41 5.40 -8.42
C VAL A 126 9.58 6.77 -7.74
N ALA A 127 8.59 7.24 -7.00
CA ALA A 127 8.67 8.51 -6.28
C ALA A 127 9.88 8.58 -5.33
N ALA A 128 10.18 7.48 -4.62
CA ALA A 128 11.32 7.37 -3.71
C ALA A 128 12.68 7.65 -4.41
N ARG A 129 12.83 7.14 -5.64
CA ARG A 129 14.07 7.34 -6.43
C ARG A 129 14.15 8.72 -7.09
N LEU A 130 13.01 9.38 -7.23
CA LEU A 130 12.93 10.77 -7.67
C LEU A 130 13.06 11.78 -6.50
N ASN A 131 13.19 11.31 -5.25
CA ASN A 131 13.03 12.11 -4.05
C ASN A 131 11.73 12.94 -4.05
N TRP A 132 10.68 12.43 -4.71
CA TRP A 132 9.40 13.13 -4.82
C TRP A 132 8.54 12.85 -3.59
N PRO A 133 8.11 13.90 -2.87
CA PRO A 133 7.17 13.75 -1.76
C PRO A 133 5.89 13.06 -2.21
N LEU A 134 5.40 12.08 -1.43
CA LEU A 134 4.24 11.30 -1.80
C LEU A 134 3.27 11.15 -0.63
N ILE A 135 1.98 11.29 -0.93
CA ILE A 135 0.89 11.07 0.02
C ILE A 135 -0.09 10.09 -0.60
N ARG A 136 -0.50 9.10 0.19
CA ARG A 136 -1.53 8.14 -0.18
C ARG A 136 -2.81 8.38 0.60
N VAL A 137 -3.93 8.28 -0.10
CA VAL A 137 -5.27 8.30 0.47
C VAL A 137 -6.00 7.06 -0.02
N ASN A 138 -6.38 6.18 0.90
CA ASN A 138 -7.22 5.03 0.56
C ASN A 138 -8.69 5.48 0.50
N LEU A 139 -9.31 5.29 -0.66
CA LEU A 139 -10.71 5.65 -0.90
C LEU A 139 -11.63 4.50 -0.49
N ASP A 140 -11.65 4.21 0.79
CA ASP A 140 -12.63 3.27 1.35
C ASP A 140 -14.02 3.91 1.51
N SER A 141 -15.01 3.10 1.88
CA SER A 141 -16.40 3.53 2.07
C SER A 141 -16.60 4.54 3.21
N HIS A 142 -15.58 4.80 4.03
CA HIS A 142 -15.64 5.72 5.18
C HIS A 142 -15.16 7.12 4.84
N ILE A 143 -14.36 7.28 3.77
CA ILE A 143 -13.90 8.59 3.32
C ILE A 143 -15.09 9.37 2.74
N SER A 144 -15.29 10.57 3.25
CA SER A 144 -16.35 11.49 2.81
C SER A 144 -15.76 12.70 2.09
N ARG A 145 -16.63 13.43 1.39
CA ARG A 145 -16.27 14.73 0.76
C ARG A 145 -15.61 15.69 1.75
N ILE A 146 -16.08 15.73 3.00
CA ILE A 146 -15.57 16.63 4.03
C ILE A 146 -14.12 16.28 4.42
N ASP A 147 -13.78 14.99 4.42
CA ASP A 147 -12.42 14.56 4.74
C ASP A 147 -11.42 14.95 3.63
N LEU A 148 -11.88 14.98 2.38
CA LEU A 148 -11.03 15.40 1.26
C LEU A 148 -10.91 16.92 1.13
N ILE A 149 -12.03 17.67 1.21
CA ILE A 149 -12.05 19.11 0.97
C ILE A 149 -11.68 19.91 2.20
N GLY A 150 -12.17 19.47 3.37
CA GLY A 150 -12.07 20.20 4.62
C GLY A 150 -13.43 20.53 5.23
N LYS A 151 -13.39 21.12 6.40
CA LYS A 151 -14.57 21.43 7.21
C LYS A 151 -14.34 22.62 8.12
N ASP A 152 -15.42 23.26 8.51
CA ASP A 152 -15.41 24.22 9.59
C ASP A 152 -15.11 23.53 10.93
N ALA A 153 -14.19 24.07 11.67
CA ALA A 153 -13.81 23.61 13.00
C ALA A 153 -13.89 24.78 13.99
N ILE A 154 -14.37 24.50 15.20
CA ILE A 154 -14.32 25.45 16.29
C ILE A 154 -12.93 25.36 16.91
N VAL A 155 -12.20 26.47 16.87
CA VAL A 155 -10.87 26.62 17.47
C VAL A 155 -10.90 27.69 18.56
N LEU A 156 -10.04 27.53 19.57
CA LEU A 156 -9.85 28.54 20.61
C LEU A 156 -8.69 29.45 20.18
N LYS A 157 -8.99 30.73 19.89
CA LYS A 157 -7.97 31.79 19.72
C LYS A 157 -8.21 32.88 20.77
N ASP A 158 -7.19 33.21 21.50
CA ASP A 158 -7.21 34.24 22.54
C ASP A 158 -8.37 34.06 23.56
N GLY A 159 -8.65 32.80 23.95
CA GLY A 159 -9.72 32.46 24.87
C GLY A 159 -11.15 32.57 24.31
N LYS A 160 -11.31 32.88 23.02
CA LYS A 160 -12.61 32.92 22.33
C LYS A 160 -12.75 31.75 21.37
N GLN A 161 -13.96 31.19 21.34
CA GLN A 161 -14.31 30.20 20.30
C GLN A 161 -14.57 30.92 18.98
N ILE A 162 -13.83 30.56 17.95
CA ILE A 162 -14.04 31.03 16.58
C ILE A 162 -14.23 29.84 15.65
N THR A 163 -15.03 30.01 14.63
CA THR A 163 -15.14 29.01 13.56
C THR A 163 -14.08 29.30 12.51
N GLU A 164 -13.24 28.33 12.22
CA GLU A 164 -12.19 28.40 11.20
C GLU A 164 -12.29 27.19 10.27
N PHE A 165 -12.22 27.46 8.96
CA PHE A 165 -12.18 26.37 7.99
C PHE A 165 -10.82 25.65 8.06
N ARG A 166 -10.85 24.33 8.27
CA ARG A 166 -9.67 23.47 8.18
C ARG A 166 -9.66 22.80 6.83
N GLU A 167 -8.65 23.15 6.04
CA GLU A 167 -8.42 22.60 4.73
C GLU A 167 -8.19 21.07 4.79
N GLY A 168 -8.80 20.32 3.87
CA GLY A 168 -8.61 18.87 3.73
C GLY A 168 -7.38 18.54 2.92
N ILE A 169 -7.12 17.24 2.77
CA ILE A 169 -5.90 16.74 2.13
C ILE A 169 -5.83 17.11 0.63
N LEU A 170 -6.96 17.16 -0.08
CA LEU A 170 -6.97 17.41 -1.52
C LEU A 170 -6.61 18.86 -1.87
N PRO A 171 -7.29 19.92 -1.32
CA PRO A 171 -6.91 21.30 -1.55
C PRO A 171 -5.46 21.58 -1.10
N TRP A 172 -5.04 20.99 0.01
CA TRP A 172 -3.66 21.11 0.47
C TRP A 172 -2.68 20.50 -0.55
N ALA A 173 -2.91 19.25 -0.97
CA ALA A 173 -1.98 18.54 -1.87
C ALA A 173 -1.80 19.23 -3.21
N ILE A 174 -2.88 19.75 -3.82
CA ILE A 174 -2.79 20.43 -5.12
C ILE A 174 -1.98 21.73 -5.07
N GLN A 175 -1.81 22.33 -3.90
CA GLN A 175 -1.01 23.55 -3.69
C GLN A 175 0.47 23.23 -3.38
N HIS A 176 0.87 21.95 -3.30
CA HIS A 176 2.21 21.54 -2.90
C HIS A 176 2.86 20.62 -3.92
N PRO A 177 4.21 20.54 -3.94
CA PRO A 177 4.98 19.66 -4.83
C PRO A 177 4.93 18.20 -4.34
N VAL A 178 3.77 17.59 -4.37
CA VAL A 178 3.54 16.23 -3.91
C VAL A 178 2.92 15.34 -4.98
N ALA A 179 3.24 14.07 -4.95
CA ALA A 179 2.49 13.03 -5.65
C ALA A 179 1.35 12.55 -4.74
N LEU A 180 0.11 12.84 -5.12
CA LEU A 180 -1.07 12.32 -4.43
C LEU A 180 -1.52 11.03 -5.11
N VAL A 181 -1.65 9.97 -4.33
CA VAL A 181 -2.09 8.65 -4.78
C VAL A 181 -3.43 8.31 -4.14
N PHE A 182 -4.46 8.16 -4.94
CA PHE A 182 -5.73 7.59 -4.50
C PHE A 182 -5.70 6.08 -4.67
N ASP A 183 -5.60 5.36 -3.55
CA ASP A 183 -5.67 3.91 -3.54
C ASP A 183 -7.12 3.42 -3.56
N GLU A 184 -7.34 2.29 -4.25
CA GLU A 184 -8.66 1.66 -4.38
C GLU A 184 -9.71 2.64 -4.93
N TYR A 185 -9.32 3.36 -5.99
CA TYR A 185 -10.15 4.38 -6.63
C TYR A 185 -11.55 3.86 -7.02
N ASP A 186 -11.63 2.59 -7.44
CA ASP A 186 -12.86 1.89 -7.79
C ASP A 186 -13.75 1.50 -6.58
N ALA A 187 -13.25 1.63 -5.35
CA ALA A 187 -14.04 1.46 -4.12
C ALA A 187 -14.55 2.79 -3.55
N GLY A 188 -14.17 3.92 -4.16
CA GLY A 188 -14.52 5.26 -3.71
C GLY A 188 -16.03 5.55 -3.83
N ARG A 189 -16.58 6.30 -2.86
CA ARG A 189 -17.97 6.75 -2.89
C ARG A 189 -18.22 7.74 -4.04
N PRO A 190 -19.41 7.73 -4.68
CA PRO A 190 -19.72 8.64 -5.80
C PRO A 190 -19.55 10.11 -5.46
N ASP A 191 -19.93 10.56 -4.25
CA ASP A 191 -19.77 11.95 -3.80
C ASP A 191 -18.31 12.39 -3.70
N VAL A 192 -17.42 11.47 -3.29
CA VAL A 192 -15.98 11.67 -3.25
C VAL A 192 -15.39 11.72 -4.66
N MET A 193 -15.84 10.83 -5.54
CA MET A 193 -15.39 10.75 -6.92
C MET A 193 -15.68 12.05 -7.70
N PHE A 194 -16.83 12.69 -7.46
CA PHE A 194 -17.17 13.98 -8.08
C PHE A 194 -16.24 15.11 -7.65
N VAL A 195 -15.72 15.08 -6.43
CA VAL A 195 -14.74 16.06 -5.95
C VAL A 195 -13.40 15.86 -6.65
N ILE A 196 -12.93 14.62 -6.73
CA ILE A 196 -11.67 14.28 -7.40
C ILE A 196 -11.74 14.61 -8.89
N GLN A 197 -12.89 14.42 -9.50
CA GLN A 197 -13.12 14.73 -10.92
C GLN A 197 -12.74 16.18 -11.28
N ARG A 198 -12.94 17.15 -10.38
CA ARG A 198 -12.54 18.54 -10.60
C ARG A 198 -11.04 18.73 -10.78
N VAL A 199 -10.24 17.96 -10.04
CA VAL A 199 -8.77 17.98 -10.15
C VAL A 199 -8.30 17.25 -11.41
N LEU A 200 -9.13 16.34 -11.92
CA LEU A 200 -8.86 15.62 -13.16
C LEU A 200 -9.08 16.49 -14.41
N GLU A 201 -9.76 17.64 -14.33
CA GLU A 201 -9.92 18.54 -15.45
C GLU A 201 -8.59 19.12 -15.95
N ALA A 202 -8.55 19.53 -17.22
CA ALA A 202 -7.29 19.95 -17.87
C ALA A 202 -6.68 21.20 -17.25
N ASP A 203 -7.49 22.12 -16.71
CA ASP A 203 -7.03 23.36 -16.09
C ASP A 203 -6.57 23.19 -14.63
N GLY A 204 -6.77 22.01 -14.04
CA GLY A 204 -6.28 21.65 -12.72
C GLY A 204 -6.70 22.59 -11.58
N LYS A 205 -7.84 23.28 -11.73
CA LYS A 205 -8.33 24.23 -10.74
C LYS A 205 -9.36 23.59 -9.81
N MET A 206 -9.33 23.98 -8.56
CA MET A 206 -10.34 23.62 -7.59
C MET A 206 -10.98 24.85 -6.97
N THR A 207 -12.30 24.92 -6.99
CA THR A 207 -13.06 25.99 -6.35
C THR A 207 -13.59 25.52 -5.00
N LEU A 208 -13.15 26.16 -3.94
CA LEU A 208 -13.69 25.99 -2.59
C LEU A 208 -14.85 26.96 -2.42
N LEU A 209 -16.08 26.47 -2.59
CA LEU A 209 -17.28 27.29 -2.55
C LEU A 209 -17.48 27.94 -1.17
N ASP A 210 -17.24 27.21 -0.12
CA ASP A 210 -17.41 27.68 1.26
C ASP A 210 -16.45 28.83 1.63
N GLN A 211 -15.34 28.95 0.89
CA GLN A 211 -14.35 30.02 1.07
C GLN A 211 -14.33 31.04 -0.07
N ASN A 212 -15.15 30.87 -1.10
CA ASN A 212 -15.11 31.68 -2.32
C ASN A 212 -13.67 31.81 -2.88
N LYS A 213 -12.91 30.71 -2.87
CA LYS A 213 -11.48 30.66 -3.24
C LYS A 213 -11.28 29.70 -4.41
N VAL A 214 -10.50 30.11 -5.40
CA VAL A 214 -10.01 29.23 -6.46
C VAL A 214 -8.56 28.87 -6.18
N ILE A 215 -8.28 27.58 -6.14
CA ILE A 215 -6.95 27.02 -5.91
C ILE A 215 -6.40 26.55 -7.26
N HIS A 216 -5.16 26.90 -7.55
CA HIS A 216 -4.42 26.46 -8.73
C HIS A 216 -3.47 25.34 -8.37
N THR A 217 -3.30 24.39 -9.30
CA THR A 217 -2.38 23.26 -9.14
C THR A 217 -0.93 23.75 -9.14
N HIS A 218 -0.15 23.32 -8.16
CA HIS A 218 1.28 23.56 -8.07
C HIS A 218 2.03 22.84 -9.20
N GLY A 219 3.10 23.43 -9.74
CA GLY A 219 3.88 22.85 -10.82
C GLY A 219 4.52 21.50 -10.51
N GLY A 220 4.82 21.25 -9.22
CA GLY A 220 5.34 19.99 -8.70
C GLY A 220 4.25 18.98 -8.28
N PHE A 221 2.96 19.31 -8.39
CA PHE A 221 1.89 18.37 -8.05
C PHE A 221 1.78 17.25 -9.10
N ARG A 222 1.55 16.02 -8.63
CA ARG A 222 1.29 14.86 -9.49
C ARG A 222 0.12 14.07 -8.92
N LEU A 223 -0.67 13.46 -9.81
CA LEU A 223 -1.88 12.72 -9.42
C LEU A 223 -1.86 11.30 -10.00
N PHE A 224 -2.02 10.35 -9.09
CA PHE A 224 -2.10 8.92 -9.39
C PHE A 224 -3.32 8.30 -8.74
N ALA A 225 -3.78 7.19 -9.31
CA ALA A 225 -4.74 6.31 -8.67
C ALA A 225 -4.36 4.85 -8.88
N THR A 226 -4.86 3.98 -8.00
CA THR A 226 -4.85 2.54 -8.20
C THR A 226 -6.26 1.98 -8.23
N ALA A 227 -6.50 0.95 -9.04
CA ALA A 227 -7.78 0.27 -9.13
C ALA A 227 -7.57 -1.25 -9.20
N ASN A 228 -8.47 -2.01 -8.60
CA ASN A 228 -8.44 -3.48 -8.64
C ASN A 228 -9.23 -4.03 -9.83
N THR A 229 -10.09 -3.22 -10.41
CA THR A 229 -10.90 -3.54 -11.58
C THR A 229 -10.55 -2.60 -12.75
N VAL A 230 -10.96 -2.98 -13.97
CA VAL A 230 -10.75 -2.14 -15.17
C VAL A 230 -11.75 -0.95 -15.21
N GLY A 231 -12.37 -0.61 -14.08
CA GLY A 231 -13.40 0.43 -14.02
C GLY A 231 -14.79 -0.06 -14.44
N LEU A 232 -14.93 -1.33 -14.79
CA LEU A 232 -16.21 -1.94 -15.19
C LEU A 232 -17.05 -2.43 -14.01
N GLY A 233 -16.55 -2.24 -12.79
CA GLY A 233 -17.12 -2.85 -11.59
C GLY A 233 -16.78 -4.33 -11.50
N ASP A 234 -17.27 -4.97 -10.45
CA ASP A 234 -17.05 -6.39 -10.24
C ASP A 234 -18.03 -7.22 -11.10
N THR A 235 -17.60 -7.56 -12.31
CA THR A 235 -18.36 -8.46 -13.19
C THR A 235 -18.20 -9.94 -12.82
N THR A 236 -17.24 -10.25 -11.93
CA THR A 236 -16.87 -11.61 -11.54
C THR A 236 -17.36 -12.01 -10.15
N GLY A 237 -17.86 -11.08 -9.35
CA GLY A 237 -18.23 -11.32 -7.94
C GLY A 237 -17.04 -11.44 -6.98
N LEU A 238 -15.81 -11.18 -7.46
CA LEU A 238 -14.57 -11.37 -6.71
C LEU A 238 -14.13 -10.12 -5.92
N TYR A 239 -14.66 -8.95 -6.30
CA TYR A 239 -14.29 -7.65 -5.71
C TYR A 239 -15.52 -6.95 -5.13
N HIS A 240 -16.09 -7.54 -4.07
CA HIS A 240 -17.22 -6.94 -3.36
C HIS A 240 -16.86 -5.53 -2.88
N GLY A 241 -17.73 -4.56 -3.21
CA GLY A 241 -17.55 -3.16 -2.83
C GLY A 241 -16.92 -2.26 -3.89
N THR A 242 -16.43 -2.81 -5.01
CA THR A 242 -16.02 -1.99 -6.15
C THR A 242 -17.24 -1.50 -6.93
N GLN A 243 -17.19 -0.26 -7.37
CA GLN A 243 -18.24 0.36 -8.17
C GLN A 243 -17.81 0.49 -9.61
N GLN A 244 -18.78 0.49 -10.52
CA GLN A 244 -18.52 0.81 -11.90
C GLN A 244 -18.12 2.30 -12.00
N ILE A 245 -16.92 2.57 -12.46
CA ILE A 245 -16.45 3.92 -12.70
C ILE A 245 -17.15 4.45 -13.96
N ASN A 246 -17.73 5.65 -13.84
CA ASN A 246 -18.36 6.30 -14.98
C ASN A 246 -17.34 6.51 -16.11
N GLN A 247 -17.72 6.18 -17.36
CA GLN A 247 -16.86 6.34 -18.53
C GLN A 247 -16.28 7.75 -18.64
N ALA A 248 -17.07 8.78 -18.32
CA ALA A 248 -16.61 10.17 -18.33
C ALA A 248 -15.55 10.48 -17.27
N GLN A 249 -15.49 9.71 -16.16
CA GLN A 249 -14.43 9.81 -15.17
C GLN A 249 -13.16 9.10 -15.65
N MET A 250 -13.33 7.93 -16.30
CA MET A 250 -12.21 7.19 -16.89
C MET A 250 -11.49 7.98 -17.97
N ASP A 251 -12.24 8.68 -18.82
CA ASP A 251 -11.72 9.52 -19.93
C ASP A 251 -10.80 10.66 -19.44
N ARG A 252 -10.92 11.06 -18.18
CA ARG A 252 -10.09 12.12 -17.58
C ARG A 252 -8.71 11.64 -17.10
N TRP A 253 -8.53 10.33 -16.97
CA TRP A 253 -7.21 9.75 -16.72
C TRP A 253 -6.42 9.71 -18.03
N ASN A 254 -5.32 10.46 -18.09
CA ASN A 254 -4.54 10.59 -19.32
C ASN A 254 -3.83 9.29 -19.70
N LEU A 255 -3.46 8.48 -18.71
CA LEU A 255 -2.79 7.22 -18.86
C LEU A 255 -3.45 6.17 -17.95
N VAL A 256 -3.55 4.96 -18.47
CA VAL A 256 -3.94 3.77 -17.69
C VAL A 256 -2.89 2.70 -17.95
N ALA A 257 -2.20 2.27 -16.89
CA ALA A 257 -1.23 1.18 -16.96
C ALA A 257 -1.79 -0.05 -16.25
N THR A 258 -1.44 -1.24 -16.73
CA THR A 258 -1.86 -2.50 -16.12
C THR A 258 -0.66 -3.22 -15.52
N LEU A 259 -0.68 -3.42 -14.20
CA LEU A 259 0.35 -4.14 -13.47
C LEU A 259 -0.14 -5.55 -13.11
N ASN A 260 0.47 -6.54 -13.72
CA ASN A 260 0.19 -7.96 -13.49
C ASN A 260 1.13 -8.55 -12.43
N TYR A 261 0.89 -9.82 -12.08
CA TYR A 261 1.83 -10.57 -11.24
C TYR A 261 3.17 -10.73 -11.96
N LEU A 262 4.23 -10.76 -11.18
CA LEU A 262 5.58 -10.95 -11.69
C LEU A 262 5.78 -12.36 -12.28
N PRO A 263 6.72 -12.53 -13.22
CA PRO A 263 7.18 -13.85 -13.64
C PRO A 263 7.72 -14.65 -12.43
N HIS A 264 7.54 -15.96 -12.47
CA HIS A 264 7.87 -16.89 -11.40
C HIS A 264 9.26 -16.67 -10.80
N GLU A 265 10.30 -16.61 -11.65
CA GLU A 265 11.69 -16.46 -11.23
C GLU A 265 11.92 -15.14 -10.49
N LYS A 266 11.27 -14.06 -10.94
CA LYS A 266 11.38 -12.74 -10.31
C LYS A 266 10.70 -12.70 -8.95
N GLU A 267 9.57 -13.36 -8.81
CA GLU A 267 8.90 -13.47 -7.51
C GLU A 267 9.73 -14.30 -6.53
N VAL A 268 10.34 -15.40 -6.98
CA VAL A 268 11.27 -16.19 -6.16
C VAL A 268 12.44 -15.32 -5.66
N GLU A 269 13.05 -14.51 -6.53
CA GLU A 269 14.13 -13.58 -6.15
C GLU A 269 13.69 -12.61 -5.04
N ILE A 270 12.49 -12.05 -5.18
CA ILE A 270 11.93 -11.12 -4.18
C ILE A 270 11.67 -11.82 -2.86
N VAL A 271 11.04 -12.98 -2.86
CA VAL A 271 10.78 -13.74 -1.62
C VAL A 271 12.09 -14.09 -0.92
N LEU A 272 13.11 -14.53 -1.65
CA LEU A 272 14.44 -14.83 -1.09
C LEU A 272 15.11 -13.57 -0.50
N SER A 273 14.94 -12.42 -1.11
CA SER A 273 15.48 -11.16 -0.57
C SER A 273 14.83 -10.74 0.75
N LYS A 274 13.54 -11.06 0.93
CA LYS A 274 12.75 -10.74 2.14
C LYS A 274 12.85 -11.83 3.21
N ALA A 275 13.13 -13.07 2.83
CA ALA A 275 13.29 -14.22 3.72
C ALA A 275 14.70 -14.85 3.58
N PRO A 276 15.77 -14.19 4.08
CA PRO A 276 17.16 -14.62 3.86
C PRO A 276 17.49 -16.02 4.39
N SER A 277 16.73 -16.55 5.34
CA SER A 277 16.88 -17.91 5.88
C SER A 277 16.72 -19.01 4.81
N TYR A 278 16.02 -18.70 3.71
CA TYR A 278 15.87 -19.59 2.57
C TYR A 278 16.99 -19.43 1.51
N ASN A 279 17.99 -18.59 1.74
CA ASN A 279 19.04 -18.33 0.75
C ASN A 279 20.12 -19.42 0.70
N ASN A 280 19.69 -20.68 0.59
CA ASN A 280 20.48 -21.86 0.36
C ASN A 280 19.79 -22.75 -0.70
N LYS A 281 20.43 -23.81 -1.18
CA LYS A 281 19.91 -24.62 -2.29
C LYS A 281 18.51 -25.19 -1.98
N ALA A 282 18.35 -25.84 -0.84
CA ALA A 282 17.05 -26.42 -0.44
C ALA A 282 16.00 -25.34 -0.20
N GLY A 283 16.37 -24.22 0.42
CA GLY A 283 15.48 -23.09 0.63
C GLY A 283 14.97 -22.46 -0.66
N LYS A 284 15.82 -22.33 -1.69
CA LYS A 284 15.42 -21.83 -3.00
C LYS A 284 14.41 -22.76 -3.67
N GLU A 285 14.57 -24.07 -3.56
CA GLU A 285 13.62 -25.06 -4.06
C GLU A 285 12.27 -24.94 -3.31
N THR A 286 12.31 -24.76 -1.99
CA THR A 286 11.11 -24.53 -1.16
C THR A 286 10.38 -23.24 -1.58
N VAL A 287 11.09 -22.13 -1.72
CA VAL A 287 10.47 -20.84 -2.15
C VAL A 287 9.93 -20.96 -3.57
N SER A 288 10.61 -21.64 -4.48
CA SER A 288 10.08 -21.91 -5.83
C SER A 288 8.78 -22.72 -5.77
N SER A 289 8.66 -23.69 -4.85
CA SER A 289 7.41 -24.43 -4.64
C SER A 289 6.32 -23.54 -4.04
N MET A 290 6.64 -22.63 -3.10
CA MET A 290 5.69 -21.66 -2.55
C MET A 290 5.12 -20.74 -3.66
N VAL A 291 5.97 -20.23 -4.55
CA VAL A 291 5.54 -19.39 -5.68
C VAL A 291 4.69 -20.21 -6.66
N ARG A 292 5.01 -21.49 -6.91
CA ARG A 292 4.14 -22.37 -7.73
C ARG A 292 2.74 -22.55 -7.13
N VAL A 293 2.63 -22.67 -5.81
CA VAL A 293 1.32 -22.71 -5.14
C VAL A 293 0.56 -21.40 -5.36
N ALA A 294 1.26 -20.27 -5.30
CA ALA A 294 0.66 -18.97 -5.60
C ALA A 294 0.19 -18.87 -7.05
N ASP A 295 0.97 -19.37 -8.02
CA ASP A 295 0.59 -19.38 -9.43
C ASP A 295 -0.68 -20.23 -9.66
N LEU A 296 -0.79 -21.41 -9.02
CA LEU A 296 -1.99 -22.22 -9.04
C LEU A 296 -3.20 -21.52 -8.42
N SER A 297 -3.00 -20.86 -7.25
CA SER A 297 -4.04 -20.08 -6.59
C SER A 297 -4.55 -18.93 -7.47
N ARG A 298 -3.65 -18.23 -8.17
CA ARG A 298 -4.00 -17.16 -9.11
C ARG A 298 -4.77 -17.68 -10.32
N ALA A 299 -4.35 -18.83 -10.86
CA ALA A 299 -5.06 -19.47 -11.96
C ALA A 299 -6.46 -19.92 -11.53
N GLY A 300 -6.61 -20.55 -10.36
CA GLY A 300 -7.91 -20.94 -9.81
C GLY A 300 -8.81 -19.73 -9.52
N PHE A 301 -8.25 -18.63 -9.01
CA PHE A 301 -8.98 -17.39 -8.82
C PHE A 301 -9.49 -16.80 -10.15
N MET A 302 -8.66 -16.76 -11.18
CA MET A 302 -9.06 -16.27 -12.51
C MET A 302 -10.10 -17.19 -13.18
N ALA A 303 -10.06 -18.49 -12.90
CA ALA A 303 -11.06 -19.46 -13.37
C ALA A 303 -12.38 -19.41 -12.59
N GLY A 304 -12.40 -18.75 -11.42
CA GLY A 304 -13.55 -18.72 -10.52
C GLY A 304 -13.68 -19.96 -9.65
N ASP A 305 -12.64 -20.79 -9.56
CA ASP A 305 -12.62 -22.02 -8.75
C ASP A 305 -12.45 -21.70 -7.26
N ILE A 306 -11.80 -20.59 -6.95
CA ILE A 306 -11.59 -20.06 -5.59
C ILE A 306 -11.79 -18.55 -5.56
N SER A 307 -12.25 -18.02 -4.43
CA SER A 307 -12.50 -16.60 -4.21
C SER A 307 -11.31 -15.86 -3.57
N THR A 308 -10.33 -16.60 -3.05
CA THR A 308 -9.16 -16.05 -2.36
C THR A 308 -7.90 -16.21 -3.19
N VAL A 309 -7.18 -15.12 -3.45
CA VAL A 309 -5.94 -15.13 -4.25
C VAL A 309 -4.70 -14.98 -3.38
N MET A 310 -3.65 -15.72 -3.71
CA MET A 310 -2.34 -15.59 -3.07
C MET A 310 -1.50 -14.54 -3.80
N SER A 311 -1.35 -13.37 -3.18
CA SER A 311 -0.49 -12.29 -3.68
C SER A 311 0.99 -12.55 -3.34
N PRO A 312 1.95 -11.86 -4.02
CA PRO A 312 3.37 -11.91 -3.64
C PRO A 312 3.62 -11.57 -2.17
N ARG A 313 2.87 -10.61 -1.61
CA ARG A 313 2.91 -10.29 -0.16
C ARG A 313 2.54 -11.50 0.69
N THR A 314 1.53 -12.27 0.27
CA THR A 314 1.12 -13.49 0.99
C THR A 314 2.20 -14.55 0.94
N VAL A 315 2.91 -14.71 -0.18
CA VAL A 315 4.04 -15.65 -0.30
C VAL A 315 5.20 -15.25 0.63
N ILE A 316 5.56 -13.97 0.66
CA ILE A 316 6.59 -13.45 1.57
C ILE A 316 6.20 -13.74 3.02
N THR A 317 4.96 -13.40 3.42
CA THR A 317 4.46 -13.66 4.78
C THR A 317 4.44 -15.16 5.10
N TRP A 318 4.11 -16.01 4.12
CA TRP A 318 4.18 -17.47 4.29
C TRP A 318 5.60 -17.94 4.55
N ALA A 319 6.58 -17.47 3.78
CA ALA A 319 7.98 -17.80 3.99
C ALA A 319 8.47 -17.37 5.39
N GLU A 320 8.15 -16.13 5.80
CA GLU A 320 8.47 -15.61 7.14
C GLU A 320 7.81 -16.43 8.26
N ASN A 321 6.51 -16.71 8.14
CA ASN A 321 5.78 -17.52 9.13
C ASN A 321 6.30 -18.95 9.21
N SER A 322 6.72 -19.54 8.08
CA SER A 322 7.29 -20.88 8.06
C SER A 322 8.59 -20.95 8.86
N VAL A 323 9.38 -19.87 8.88
CA VAL A 323 10.57 -19.77 9.75
C VAL A 323 10.17 -19.67 11.21
N ILE A 324 9.14 -18.87 11.52
CA ILE A 324 8.64 -18.68 12.89
C ILE A 324 8.12 -20.00 13.48
N PHE A 325 7.33 -20.74 12.67
CA PHE A 325 6.72 -22.00 13.13
C PHE A 325 7.66 -23.23 12.97
N GLY A 326 8.77 -23.08 12.25
CA GLY A 326 9.67 -24.18 11.92
C GLY A 326 9.08 -25.20 10.96
N ASP A 327 7.97 -24.90 10.28
CA ASP A 327 7.21 -25.81 9.44
C ASP A 327 6.50 -25.05 8.30
N VAL A 328 6.76 -25.48 7.06
CA VAL A 328 6.22 -24.85 5.85
C VAL A 328 4.71 -25.07 5.72
N ALA A 329 4.21 -26.24 6.09
CA ALA A 329 2.81 -26.60 6.02
C ALA A 329 1.97 -25.83 7.06
N VAL A 330 2.51 -25.70 8.28
CA VAL A 330 1.89 -24.87 9.33
C VAL A 330 1.88 -23.40 8.88
N GLY A 331 3.00 -22.91 8.35
CA GLY A 331 3.10 -21.56 7.77
C GLY A 331 2.04 -21.31 6.69
N TYR A 332 1.86 -22.26 5.77
CA TYR A 332 0.84 -22.20 4.71
C TYR A 332 -0.58 -22.09 5.28
N ARG A 333 -0.90 -23.00 6.18
CA ARG A 333 -2.22 -23.05 6.82
C ARG A 333 -2.56 -21.73 7.51
N MET A 334 -1.65 -21.23 8.33
CA MET A 334 -1.86 -20.00 9.12
C MET A 334 -1.87 -18.74 8.25
N THR A 335 -1.13 -18.76 7.13
CA THR A 335 -1.02 -17.57 6.28
C THR A 335 -2.11 -17.49 5.22
N PHE A 336 -2.51 -18.63 4.63
CA PHE A 336 -3.41 -18.64 3.49
C PHE A 336 -4.64 -19.54 3.67
N LEU A 337 -4.50 -20.85 3.92
CA LEU A 337 -5.62 -21.79 3.94
C LEU A 337 -6.76 -21.37 4.87
N ASN A 338 -6.44 -20.85 6.06
CA ASN A 338 -7.43 -20.42 7.04
C ASN A 338 -8.20 -19.15 6.63
N LYS A 339 -7.74 -18.45 5.59
CA LYS A 339 -8.43 -17.28 5.03
C LYS A 339 -9.40 -17.66 3.91
N CYS A 340 -9.26 -18.87 3.37
CA CYS A 340 -10.11 -19.36 2.31
C CYS A 340 -11.47 -19.81 2.86
N ASP A 341 -12.50 -19.69 2.02
CA ASP A 341 -13.80 -20.27 2.30
C ASP A 341 -13.67 -21.77 2.61
N GLU A 342 -14.51 -22.27 3.49
CA GLU A 342 -14.44 -23.66 3.94
C GLU A 342 -14.62 -24.65 2.79
N LEU A 343 -15.46 -24.32 1.81
CA LEU A 343 -15.71 -25.13 0.63
C LEU A 343 -14.51 -25.19 -0.33
N GLU A 344 -13.66 -24.15 -0.33
CA GLU A 344 -12.49 -24.03 -1.20
C GLU A 344 -11.22 -24.65 -0.59
N ARG A 345 -11.21 -24.92 0.73
CA ARG A 345 -10.02 -25.40 1.44
C ARG A 345 -9.44 -26.70 0.89
N SER A 346 -10.28 -27.60 0.42
CA SER A 346 -9.82 -28.87 -0.19
C SER A 346 -9.03 -28.61 -1.47
N THR A 347 -9.54 -27.74 -2.34
CA THR A 347 -8.87 -27.33 -3.59
C THR A 347 -7.55 -26.61 -3.30
N VAL A 348 -7.56 -25.72 -2.31
CA VAL A 348 -6.38 -24.98 -1.90
C VAL A 348 -5.32 -25.90 -1.26
N ALA A 349 -5.74 -26.89 -0.47
CA ALA A 349 -4.83 -27.90 0.07
C ALA A 349 -4.21 -28.78 -1.04
N GLU A 350 -4.99 -29.11 -2.09
CA GLU A 350 -4.48 -29.84 -3.25
C GLU A 350 -3.39 -29.06 -4.01
N TYR A 351 -3.46 -27.70 -4.09
CA TYR A 351 -2.39 -26.91 -4.68
C TYR A 351 -1.06 -27.07 -3.92
N TYR A 352 -1.13 -27.11 -2.59
CA TYR A 352 0.05 -27.41 -1.76
C TYR A 352 0.62 -28.79 -2.07
N GLN A 353 -0.23 -29.83 -2.06
CA GLN A 353 0.18 -31.20 -2.33
C GLN A 353 0.84 -31.36 -3.71
N ARG A 354 0.29 -30.73 -4.75
CA ARG A 354 0.87 -30.76 -6.11
C ARG A 354 2.28 -30.17 -6.19
N CYS A 355 2.58 -29.14 -5.36
CA CYS A 355 3.85 -28.43 -5.42
C CYS A 355 4.90 -28.98 -4.47
N PHE A 356 4.49 -29.53 -3.32
CA PHE A 356 5.39 -30.08 -2.31
C PHE A 356 5.47 -31.61 -2.31
N GLY A 357 4.55 -32.30 -2.99
CA GLY A 357 4.54 -33.77 -3.10
C GLY A 357 4.06 -34.50 -1.85
N GLU A 358 3.52 -33.78 -0.90
CA GLU A 358 3.00 -34.32 0.37
C GLU A 358 1.65 -33.68 0.71
N GLU A 359 0.79 -34.45 1.38
CA GLU A 359 -0.49 -33.93 1.87
C GLU A 359 -0.26 -32.89 2.97
N LEU A 360 -1.14 -31.87 3.00
CA LEU A 360 -1.09 -30.89 4.05
C LEU A 360 -1.51 -31.55 5.38
N PRO A 361 -0.62 -31.60 6.41
CA PRO A 361 -0.91 -32.26 7.68
C PRO A 361 -2.21 -31.77 8.31
N GLU A 362 -3.02 -32.68 8.84
CA GLU A 362 -4.19 -32.32 9.63
C GLU A 362 -3.82 -31.55 10.90
N TYR A 363 -4.80 -30.82 11.47
CA TYR A 363 -4.60 -30.20 12.77
C TYR A 363 -4.24 -31.25 13.81
N LYS A 364 -3.11 -31.10 14.49
CA LYS A 364 -2.83 -31.87 15.70
C LYS A 364 -3.86 -31.44 16.74
N THR A 365 -4.93 -32.20 16.85
CA THR A 365 -5.87 -32.07 17.98
C THR A 365 -5.05 -32.42 19.22
N VAL A 366 -4.85 -31.45 20.12
CA VAL A 366 -4.34 -31.75 21.45
C VAL A 366 -5.38 -32.68 22.07
N ALA A 367 -5.05 -33.96 22.16
CA ALA A 367 -5.88 -34.90 22.88
C ALA A 367 -6.12 -34.31 24.26
N SER A 368 -7.37 -34.06 24.61
CA SER A 368 -7.79 -33.65 25.94
C SER A 368 -7.20 -34.66 26.92
N THR A 369 -6.12 -34.32 27.61
CA THR A 369 -5.72 -34.96 28.84
C THR A 369 -6.69 -34.53 29.93
N ALA A 370 -7.94 -35.01 29.82
CA ALA A 370 -8.88 -35.06 30.92
C ALA A 370 -8.89 -36.49 31.43
N ALA A 371 -8.12 -36.75 32.46
CA ALA A 371 -8.27 -37.86 33.38
C ALA A 371 -8.10 -37.30 34.79
#